data_99b73bf42c229ec9b7f6dfb4b33f35f5
#
_entry.id   99b73bf42c229ec9b7f6dfb4b33f35f5
#
_cell.length_a   1.000
_cell.length_b   1.000
_cell.length_c   1.000
_cell.angle_alpha   90.00
_cell.angle_beta   90.00
_cell.angle_gamma   90.00
#
_symmetry.space_group_name_H-M   'P 1'
#
loop_
_entity.id
_entity.type
_entity.pdbx_description
1 polymer ?
#
loop_
_entity_poly.entity_id
_entity_poly.type
_entity_poly.pdbx_seq_one_letter_code
_entity_poly.pdbx_strand_id
1 'polypeptide(L)'
;MRLVEDLGLRALPDDLRRVEAALQAAVRVDDRFLGDVASHLLGAGGKRLRPTLTLCAAYAVSGESGGSREAVTGGASVELVHLGSLYHDDVIDEAETRRGVPSVNARWRRSSVSAPACRRRGWRSTIPGRCGH
;
A
#
# COMPACT_ATOMS: atom_id res chain seq x y z
N MET A 1 0.36 20.92 5.95
CA MET A 1 1.13 20.28 4.85
C MET A 1 1.87 21.36 4.08
N ARG A 2 2.92 21.91 4.69
CA ARG A 2 3.64 23.11 4.20
C ARG A 2 4.31 22.91 2.83
N LEU A 3 4.80 21.71 2.54
CA LEU A 3 5.54 21.44 1.30
C LEU A 3 4.75 21.78 0.02
N VAL A 4 3.44 21.55 0.00
CA VAL A 4 2.57 21.82 -1.17
C VAL A 4 2.33 23.32 -1.35
N GLU A 5 2.22 24.04 -0.24
CA GLU A 5 2.06 25.51 -0.23
C GLU A 5 3.34 26.20 -0.66
N ASP A 6 4.49 25.69 -0.20
CA ASP A 6 5.84 26.24 -0.49
C ASP A 6 6.23 26.08 -1.98
N LEU A 7 5.68 25.07 -2.67
CA LEU A 7 5.96 24.83 -4.10
C LEU A 7 5.23 25.81 -5.03
N GLY A 8 4.23 26.56 -4.55
CA GLY A 8 3.47 27.54 -5.35
C GLY A 8 2.65 26.93 -6.50
N LEU A 9 2.51 25.60 -6.55
CA LEU A 9 1.81 24.88 -7.61
C LEU A 9 0.30 24.86 -7.36
N ARG A 10 -0.44 25.77 -7.98
CA ARG A 10 -1.88 25.97 -7.73
C ARG A 10 -2.74 24.75 -8.02
N ALA A 11 -2.40 23.96 -9.04
CA ALA A 11 -3.15 22.77 -9.44
C ALA A 11 -2.89 21.55 -8.53
N LEU A 12 -1.76 21.51 -7.83
CA LEU A 12 -1.30 20.36 -7.07
C LEU A 12 -2.29 19.85 -5.99
N PRO A 13 -2.97 20.71 -5.19
CA PRO A 13 -3.94 20.23 -4.22
C PRO A 13 -5.13 19.51 -4.87
N ASP A 14 -5.60 19.99 -6.01
CA ASP A 14 -6.72 19.41 -6.75
C ASP A 14 -6.33 18.07 -7.37
N ASP A 15 -5.16 18.01 -7.95
CA ASP A 15 -4.64 16.77 -8.55
C ASP A 15 -4.30 15.71 -7.48
N LEU A 16 -3.84 16.10 -6.32
CA LEU A 16 -3.68 15.16 -5.19
C LEU A 16 -5.03 14.61 -4.71
N ARG A 17 -6.11 15.40 -4.76
CA ARG A 17 -7.48 14.89 -4.49
C ARG A 17 -7.92 13.88 -5.55
N ARG A 18 -7.58 14.12 -6.82
CA ARG A 18 -7.84 13.16 -7.93
C ARG A 18 -7.05 11.87 -7.73
N VAL A 19 -5.79 11.94 -7.32
CA VAL A 19 -4.99 10.77 -6.96
C VAL A 19 -5.63 10.01 -5.82
N GLU A 20 -6.06 10.69 -4.75
CA GLU A 20 -6.72 10.04 -3.60
C GLU A 20 -8.01 9.33 -4.02
N ALA A 21 -8.82 9.96 -4.88
CA ALA A 21 -10.01 9.33 -5.44
C ALA A 21 -9.67 8.08 -6.28
N ALA A 22 -8.59 8.14 -7.07
CA ALA A 22 -8.11 7.00 -7.86
C ALA A 22 -7.63 5.85 -6.96
N LEU A 23 -6.90 6.15 -5.88
CA LEU A 23 -6.46 5.17 -4.88
C LEU A 23 -7.66 4.50 -4.21
N GLN A 24 -8.66 5.28 -3.77
CA GLN A 24 -9.88 4.75 -3.17
C GLN A 24 -10.68 3.89 -4.14
N ALA A 25 -10.73 4.26 -5.42
CA ALA A 25 -11.39 3.47 -6.44
C ALA A 25 -10.66 2.12 -6.68
N ALA A 26 -9.34 2.14 -6.69
CA ALA A 26 -8.51 0.95 -6.94
C ALA A 26 -8.61 -0.11 -5.83
N VAL A 27 -8.88 0.29 -4.59
CA VAL A 27 -9.03 -0.66 -3.46
C VAL A 27 -10.47 -1.15 -3.25
N ARG A 28 -11.42 -0.67 -4.06
CA ARG A 28 -12.80 -1.19 -4.05
C ARG A 28 -12.85 -2.49 -4.83
N VAL A 29 -13.03 -3.58 -4.12
CA VAL A 29 -13.18 -4.93 -4.67
C VAL A 29 -14.45 -5.56 -4.11
N ASP A 30 -15.03 -6.51 -4.83
CA ASP A 30 -16.28 -7.19 -4.44
C ASP A 30 -16.11 -8.03 -3.18
N ASP A 31 -14.94 -8.61 -2.99
CA ASP A 31 -14.63 -9.36 -1.77
C ASP A 31 -14.42 -8.39 -0.59
N ARG A 32 -15.30 -8.52 0.41
CA ARG A 32 -15.31 -7.65 1.59
C ARG A 32 -14.01 -7.74 2.39
N PHE A 33 -13.46 -8.95 2.56
CA PHE A 33 -12.22 -9.12 3.31
C PHE A 33 -11.03 -8.46 2.61
N LEU A 34 -10.90 -8.68 1.30
CA LEU A 34 -9.85 -8.04 0.50
C LEU A 34 -10.01 -6.52 0.48
N GLY A 35 -11.25 -6.01 0.37
CA GLY A 35 -11.54 -4.58 0.44
C GLY A 35 -11.15 -3.96 1.78
N ASP A 36 -11.47 -4.62 2.89
CA ASP A 36 -11.11 -4.17 4.24
C ASP A 36 -9.58 -4.15 4.43
N VAL A 37 -8.88 -5.19 3.97
CA VAL A 37 -7.42 -5.25 4.00
C VAL A 37 -6.81 -4.14 3.15
N ALA A 38 -7.22 -4.01 1.88
CA ALA A 38 -6.66 -3.04 0.93
C ALA A 38 -6.88 -1.59 1.39
N SER A 39 -8.02 -1.29 2.03
CA SER A 39 -8.37 0.05 2.50
C SER A 39 -7.69 0.43 3.82
N HIS A 40 -7.21 -0.54 4.58
CA HIS A 40 -6.73 -0.32 5.95
C HIS A 40 -5.57 0.67 6.04
N LEU A 41 -4.48 0.47 5.31
CA LEU A 41 -3.34 1.40 5.30
C LEU A 41 -3.61 2.67 4.50
N LEU A 42 -4.49 2.60 3.49
CA LEU A 42 -4.91 3.78 2.75
C LEU A 42 -5.60 4.77 3.70
N GLY A 43 -6.52 4.26 4.55
CA GLY A 43 -7.23 5.03 5.57
C GLY A 43 -6.35 5.57 6.70
N ALA A 44 -5.22 4.93 7.00
CA ALA A 44 -4.24 5.43 7.97
C ALA A 44 -3.52 6.72 7.50
N GLY A 45 -3.79 7.15 6.27
CA GLY A 45 -3.25 8.38 5.69
C GLY A 45 -1.78 8.27 5.28
N GLY A 46 -1.21 9.41 4.93
CA GLY A 46 0.20 9.52 4.53
C GLY A 46 0.49 10.88 3.91
N LYS A 47 1.77 11.22 3.80
CA LYS A 47 2.20 12.51 3.23
C LYS A 47 2.06 12.57 1.70
N ARG A 48 1.72 11.45 1.05
CA ARG A 48 1.57 11.33 -0.42
C ARG A 48 2.76 11.92 -1.20
N LEU A 49 3.98 11.73 -0.69
CA LEU A 49 5.18 12.29 -1.31
C LEU A 49 5.42 11.75 -2.73
N ARG A 50 5.15 10.46 -2.96
CA ARG A 50 5.36 9.84 -4.28
C ARG A 50 4.43 10.40 -5.34
N PRO A 51 3.10 10.47 -5.11
CA PRO A 51 2.20 11.16 -6.01
C PRO A 51 2.58 12.63 -6.23
N THR A 52 2.97 13.35 -5.17
CA THR A 52 3.43 14.73 -5.27
C THR A 52 4.60 14.87 -6.23
N LEU A 53 5.63 14.03 -6.09
CA LEU A 53 6.80 14.06 -6.97
C LEU A 53 6.43 13.70 -8.41
N THR A 54 5.55 12.72 -8.62
CA THR A 54 5.07 12.36 -9.96
C THR A 54 4.35 13.51 -10.64
N LEU A 55 3.46 14.19 -9.93
CA LEU A 55 2.74 15.37 -10.44
C LEU A 55 3.69 16.53 -10.70
N CYS A 56 4.63 16.82 -9.79
CA CYS A 56 5.64 17.87 -10.01
C CYS A 56 6.50 17.59 -11.25
N ALA A 57 6.90 16.34 -11.47
CA ALA A 57 7.65 15.96 -12.68
C ALA A 57 6.80 16.18 -13.95
N ALA A 58 5.52 15.82 -13.91
CA ALA A 58 4.61 16.07 -15.02
C ALA A 58 4.45 17.56 -15.32
N TYR A 59 4.29 18.40 -14.29
CA TYR A 59 4.20 19.86 -14.47
C TYR A 59 5.48 20.46 -15.04
N ALA A 60 6.65 19.94 -14.64
CA ALA A 60 7.94 20.41 -15.17
C ALA A 60 8.08 20.16 -16.68
N VAL A 61 7.40 19.14 -17.21
CA VAL A 61 7.45 18.80 -18.64
C VAL A 61 6.33 19.51 -19.43
N SER A 62 5.12 19.56 -18.88
CA SER A 62 3.91 20.05 -19.61
C SER A 62 3.54 21.48 -19.32
N GLY A 63 4.22 22.15 -18.37
CA GLY A 63 3.79 23.44 -17.84
C GLY A 63 2.66 23.31 -16.81
N GLU A 64 2.35 24.39 -16.12
CA GLU A 64 1.49 24.45 -14.93
C GLU A 64 -0.01 24.43 -15.21
N SER A 65 -0.47 23.69 -16.22
CA SER A 65 -1.90 23.59 -16.57
C SER A 65 -2.69 22.53 -15.80
N GLY A 66 -2.07 21.90 -14.80
CA GLY A 66 -2.64 20.78 -14.05
C GLY A 66 -2.16 19.40 -14.52
N GLY A 67 -2.33 18.42 -13.68
CA GLY A 67 -1.92 17.04 -13.98
C GLY A 67 -2.84 16.39 -15.02
N SER A 68 -2.27 15.83 -16.07
CA SER A 68 -3.00 15.00 -17.01
C SER A 68 -3.60 13.78 -16.31
N ARG A 69 -4.53 13.09 -16.96
CA ARG A 69 -5.08 11.84 -16.44
C ARG A 69 -3.98 10.79 -16.21
N GLU A 70 -3.02 10.74 -17.11
CA GLU A 70 -1.85 9.83 -17.05
C GLU A 70 -0.97 10.15 -15.85
N ALA A 71 -0.70 11.44 -15.57
CA ALA A 71 0.08 11.87 -14.41
C ALA A 71 -0.62 11.50 -13.09
N VAL A 72 -1.94 11.69 -12.99
CA VAL A 72 -2.74 11.29 -11.84
C VAL A 72 -2.72 9.77 -11.66
N THR A 73 -2.91 9.02 -12.76
CA THR A 73 -2.85 7.54 -12.74
C THR A 73 -1.46 7.04 -12.35
N GLY A 74 -0.41 7.65 -12.90
CA GLY A 74 0.97 7.36 -12.54
C GLY A 74 1.24 7.58 -11.05
N GLY A 75 0.82 8.73 -10.51
CA GLY A 75 0.93 9.04 -9.09
C GLY A 75 0.19 8.03 -8.20
N ALA A 76 -1.03 7.64 -8.57
CA ALA A 76 -1.79 6.61 -7.88
C ALA A 76 -1.09 5.24 -7.94
N SER A 77 -0.57 4.85 -9.09
CA SER A 77 0.12 3.57 -9.28
C SER A 77 1.36 3.45 -8.41
N VAL A 78 2.20 4.49 -8.37
CA VAL A 78 3.42 4.48 -7.54
C VAL A 78 3.07 4.40 -6.05
N GLU A 79 2.01 5.07 -5.62
CA GLU A 79 1.56 5.00 -4.22
C GLU A 79 0.97 3.61 -3.90
N LEU A 80 0.22 2.97 -4.80
CA LEU A 80 -0.29 1.61 -4.62
C LEU A 80 0.84 0.59 -4.49
N VAL A 81 1.87 0.68 -5.33
CA VAL A 81 3.06 -0.18 -5.20
C VAL A 81 3.73 0.01 -3.85
N HIS A 82 3.86 1.26 -3.40
CA HIS A 82 4.41 1.55 -2.08
C HIS A 82 3.54 0.98 -0.94
N LEU A 83 2.22 1.15 -1.00
CA LEU A 83 1.32 0.56 0.00
C LEU A 83 1.45 -0.96 0.02
N GLY A 84 1.51 -1.61 -1.15
CA GLY A 84 1.75 -3.05 -1.27
C GLY A 84 3.07 -3.48 -0.61
N SER A 85 4.16 -2.74 -0.81
CA SER A 85 5.43 -3.03 -0.14
C SER A 85 5.33 -2.91 1.38
N LEU A 86 4.58 -1.92 1.89
CA LEU A 86 4.38 -1.77 3.34
C LEU A 86 3.58 -2.93 3.94
N TYR A 87 2.57 -3.48 3.22
CA TYR A 87 1.87 -4.68 3.66
C TYR A 87 2.80 -5.88 3.74
N HIS A 88 3.64 -6.04 2.73
CA HIS A 88 4.60 -7.13 2.66
C HIS A 88 5.61 -7.04 3.82
N ASP A 89 6.16 -5.86 4.06
CA ASP A 89 7.07 -5.59 5.18
C ASP A 89 6.41 -5.87 6.53
N ASP A 90 5.15 -5.44 6.74
CA ASP A 90 4.42 -5.70 7.98
C ASP A 90 4.27 -7.19 8.29
N VAL A 91 4.12 -8.02 7.24
CA VAL A 91 4.01 -9.47 7.39
C VAL A 91 5.36 -10.11 7.68
N ILE A 92 6.43 -9.68 6.99
CA ILE A 92 7.78 -10.21 7.19
C ILE A 92 8.34 -9.83 8.55
N ASP A 93 8.19 -8.56 8.94
CA ASP A 93 8.72 -8.02 10.18
C ASP A 93 7.85 -8.34 11.39
N GLU A 94 6.73 -9.06 11.20
CA GLU A 94 5.72 -9.32 12.24
C GLU A 94 5.31 -8.04 12.99
N ALA A 95 5.29 -6.91 12.31
CA ALA A 95 5.01 -5.61 12.90
C ALA A 95 3.64 -5.59 13.59
N GLU A 96 3.56 -4.99 14.77
CA GLU A 96 2.29 -4.86 15.50
C GLU A 96 1.53 -3.60 15.14
N THR A 97 2.24 -2.52 14.85
CA THR A 97 1.63 -1.21 14.56
C THR A 97 2.31 -0.53 13.37
N ARG A 98 1.52 0.23 12.59
CA ARG A 98 2.01 1.10 11.53
C ARG A 98 1.23 2.41 11.51
N ARG A 99 1.92 3.55 11.50
CA ARG A 99 1.31 4.89 11.53
C ARG A 99 0.29 5.10 12.67
N GLY A 100 0.53 4.46 13.83
CA GLY A 100 -0.35 4.57 15.00
C GLY A 100 -1.61 3.70 14.95
N VAL A 101 -1.80 2.89 13.91
CA VAL A 101 -2.87 1.89 13.81
C VAL A 101 -2.28 0.48 13.85
N PRO A 102 -3.05 -0.55 14.24
CA PRO A 102 -2.61 -1.94 14.15
C PRO A 102 -2.17 -2.26 12.72
N SER A 103 -1.06 -2.98 12.57
CA SER A 103 -0.63 -3.46 11.24
C SER A 103 -1.64 -4.47 10.67
N VAL A 104 -1.51 -4.77 9.39
CA VAL A 104 -2.32 -5.81 8.74
C VAL A 104 -2.14 -7.15 9.46
N ASN A 105 -0.89 -7.51 9.77
CA ASN A 105 -0.56 -8.73 10.49
C ASN A 105 -1.24 -8.75 11.88
N ALA A 106 -1.13 -7.70 12.67
CA ALA A 106 -1.74 -7.62 14.00
C ALA A 106 -3.27 -7.68 13.96
N ARG A 107 -3.90 -7.04 12.96
CA ARG A 107 -5.35 -6.96 12.85
C ARG A 107 -5.98 -8.29 12.41
N TRP A 108 -5.38 -8.96 11.43
CA TRP A 108 -5.97 -10.16 10.82
C TRP A 108 -5.39 -11.49 11.32
N ARG A 109 -4.20 -11.51 11.95
CA ARG A 109 -3.65 -12.70 12.61
C ARG A 109 -4.56 -13.22 13.73
N ARG A 110 -5.26 -12.35 14.45
CA ARG A 110 -6.22 -12.74 15.49
C ARG A 110 -7.46 -13.45 14.95
N SER A 111 -7.85 -13.18 13.72
CA SER A 111 -9.01 -13.84 13.09
C SER A 111 -8.71 -15.27 12.66
N SER A 112 -7.46 -15.64 12.46
CA SER A 112 -7.05 -17.00 12.09
C SER A 112 -6.83 -17.93 13.29
N VAL A 113 -6.78 -17.41 14.52
CA VAL A 113 -6.58 -18.21 15.74
C VAL A 113 -7.88 -18.92 16.19
N SER A 114 -9.04 -18.58 15.64
CA SER A 114 -10.30 -19.29 15.88
C SER A 114 -10.59 -20.41 14.87
N ALA A 115 -9.69 -20.68 13.92
CA ALA A 115 -9.75 -21.91 13.15
C ALA A 115 -9.34 -23.10 14.03
N PRO A 116 -10.12 -24.20 14.10
CA PRO A 116 -9.76 -25.36 14.90
C PRO A 116 -8.38 -25.84 14.46
N ALA A 117 -7.51 -26.06 15.44
CA ALA A 117 -6.14 -26.49 15.25
C ALA A 117 -6.06 -27.62 14.20
N CYS A 118 -5.69 -27.27 12.98
CA CYS A 118 -5.30 -28.25 12.00
C CYS A 118 -4.06 -28.91 12.56
N ARG A 119 -4.22 -30.13 13.13
CA ARG A 119 -3.11 -30.97 13.60
C ARG A 119 -2.09 -30.98 12.49
N ARG A 120 -0.93 -30.36 12.73
CA ARG A 120 0.26 -30.57 11.92
C ARG A 120 0.51 -32.08 11.87
N ARG A 121 -0.04 -32.76 10.85
CA ARG A 121 0.46 -34.09 10.50
C ARG A 121 1.90 -33.84 10.07
N GLY A 122 2.82 -34.36 10.88
CA GLY A 122 4.23 -34.17 10.70
C GLY A 122 4.64 -34.54 9.28
N TRP A 123 5.11 -33.56 8.56
CA TRP A 123 5.89 -33.81 7.37
C TRP A 123 7.26 -34.29 7.84
N ARG A 124 7.44 -35.63 7.90
CA ARG A 124 8.76 -36.23 8.00
C ARG A 124 9.40 -36.03 6.61
N SER A 125 10.39 -35.15 6.55
CA SER A 125 11.29 -35.08 5.40
C SER A 125 12.10 -36.38 5.36
N THR A 126 11.66 -37.31 4.54
CA THR A 126 12.47 -38.45 4.17
C THR A 126 13.31 -38.02 2.97
N ILE A 127 14.44 -37.38 3.21
CA ILE A 127 15.51 -37.27 2.23
C ILE A 127 16.38 -38.54 2.43
N PRO A 128 16.42 -39.46 1.44
CA PRO A 128 17.37 -40.59 1.53
C PRO A 128 18.78 -40.05 1.43
N GLY A 129 19.62 -40.48 2.35
CA GLY A 129 21.00 -40.10 2.46
C GLY A 129 21.80 -40.39 1.19
N ARG A 130 22.69 -39.44 0.87
CA ARG A 130 23.80 -39.68 -0.02
C ARG A 130 24.99 -40.11 0.84
N CYS A 131 25.26 -41.43 0.86
CA CYS A 131 26.51 -42.00 1.36
C CYS A 131 27.68 -41.56 0.50
N GLY A 132 28.84 -41.41 1.18
CA GLY A 132 30.08 -40.84 0.72
C GLY A 132 30.85 -41.62 -0.36
N HIS A 133 31.83 -40.91 -0.85
CA HIS A 133 33.24 -41.34 -0.93
C HIS A 133 34.07 -40.06 -0.95
#